data_3df1fbbb60048d88739d12e59adcee9d
#
_entry.id   3df1fbbb60048d88739d12e59adcee9d
#
_cell.length_a   1.000
_cell.length_b   1.000
_cell.length_c   1.000
_cell.angle_alpha   90.00
_cell.angle_beta   90.00
_cell.angle_gamma   90.00
#
_symmetry.space_group_name_H-M   'P 1'
#
loop_
_entity.id
_entity.type
_entity.pdbx_description
1 polymer ?
#
loop_
_entity_poly.entity_id
_entity_poly.type
_entity_poly.pdbx_seq_one_letter_code
_entity_poly.pdbx_strand_id
1 'polypeptide(L)'
;MKKQHSVISWRFAGKALIVVALVLGSMLAFAVRPWARASSQAPAAEDGAALLEGYRHVEVASVSDAEEQLTGRKMYMTHRMRPIFATKFAGFAVTVLLKKEANDDPNALNGMLAAIDQGAKDSVYVMVVEDGVDIAGMGGLMGTAMYAREFAGAVIDGGVRDTAYLKKIGFPVYALGIVPSTSVHHYRFAGANIPVKCDGVEVKSGDIVAADQDGVVVVPRADAQKVLALAQDMDFKEHSMYAYIEKLKSIEEAVKKFGRL
;
A
#
# COMPACT_ATOMS: atom_id res chain seq x y z
N MET A 1 -26.28 -52.76 -44.05
CA MET A 1 -27.68 -53.22 -43.79
C MET A 1 -28.31 -52.05 -43.02
N LYS A 2 -29.13 -51.19 -43.67
CA LYS A 2 -30.61 -51.20 -43.79
C LYS A 2 -31.28 -51.44 -42.42
N LYS A 3 -32.07 -50.53 -41.88
CA LYS A 3 -33.34 -49.86 -42.20
C LYS A 3 -33.59 -48.76 -41.22
N GLN A 4 -33.96 -47.54 -41.44
CA GLN A 4 -35.17 -46.91 -42.01
C GLN A 4 -36.46 -47.01 -41.13
N HIS A 5 -36.99 -45.77 -40.93
CA HIS A 5 -38.41 -45.34 -40.75
C HIS A 5 -38.99 -45.39 -39.32
N SER A 6 -39.80 -44.41 -38.85
CA SER A 6 -40.84 -43.64 -39.55
C SER A 6 -41.33 -42.44 -38.73
N VAL A 7 -41.80 -41.46 -39.47
CA VAL A 7 -42.56 -40.26 -39.10
C VAL A 7 -43.98 -40.64 -38.70
N ILE A 8 -44.55 -39.98 -37.66
CA ILE A 8 -46.01 -39.79 -37.59
C ILE A 8 -46.29 -38.36 -37.10
N SER A 9 -46.92 -37.59 -37.97
CA SER A 9 -47.57 -36.32 -37.76
C SER A 9 -49.02 -36.53 -37.36
N TRP A 10 -49.54 -35.75 -36.37
CA TRP A 10 -51.01 -35.55 -36.26
C TRP A 10 -51.29 -34.09 -35.97
N ARG A 11 -51.94 -33.42 -36.93
CA ARG A 11 -52.61 -32.14 -36.81
C ARG A 11 -54.04 -32.41 -36.34
N PHE A 12 -54.54 -31.65 -35.39
CA PHE A 12 -55.96 -31.32 -35.32
C PHE A 12 -56.19 -29.90 -34.79
N ALA A 13 -56.99 -29.20 -35.55
CA ALA A 13 -57.46 -27.86 -35.29
C ALA A 13 -58.75 -27.90 -34.45
N GLY A 14 -58.99 -26.89 -33.65
CA GLY A 14 -60.28 -26.72 -32.94
C GLY A 14 -60.43 -25.28 -32.41
N LYS A 15 -61.43 -24.64 -32.92
CA LYS A 15 -61.77 -23.20 -32.84
C LYS A 15 -62.33 -22.78 -31.49
N ALA A 16 -62.02 -21.51 -31.14
CA ALA A 16 -62.84 -20.45 -30.57
C ALA A 16 -63.65 -20.63 -29.28
N LEU A 17 -63.43 -19.73 -28.34
CA LEU A 17 -64.52 -18.85 -27.83
C LEU A 17 -63.92 -17.64 -27.11
N ILE A 18 -64.32 -16.45 -27.57
CA ILE A 18 -64.07 -15.13 -27.00
C ILE A 18 -65.02 -14.94 -25.82
N VAL A 19 -64.52 -14.64 -24.61
CA VAL A 19 -65.33 -14.01 -23.54
C VAL A 19 -64.57 -12.74 -23.12
N VAL A 20 -65.14 -11.59 -23.50
CA VAL A 20 -64.79 -10.25 -23.05
C VAL A 20 -65.34 -10.06 -21.65
N ALA A 21 -64.48 -9.90 -20.64
CA ALA A 21 -64.90 -9.34 -19.35
C ALA A 21 -64.10 -8.09 -19.11
N LEU A 22 -64.71 -6.96 -19.28
CA LEU A 22 -64.27 -5.64 -18.84
C LEU A 22 -64.33 -5.61 -17.31
N VAL A 23 -63.18 -5.52 -16.65
CA VAL A 23 -63.07 -5.10 -15.25
C VAL A 23 -62.19 -3.88 -15.23
N LEU A 24 -62.81 -2.74 -15.00
CA LEU A 24 -62.16 -1.49 -14.61
C LEU A 24 -61.49 -1.70 -13.24
N GLY A 25 -60.19 -1.78 -13.23
CA GLY A 25 -59.35 -1.80 -12.01
C GLY A 25 -58.33 -0.69 -12.11
N SER A 26 -58.52 0.32 -11.32
CA SER A 26 -57.63 1.47 -11.13
C SER A 26 -56.18 1.03 -10.86
N MET A 27 -55.27 1.21 -11.84
CA MET A 27 -53.83 1.09 -11.63
C MET A 27 -53.32 2.31 -10.87
N LEU A 28 -53.08 2.16 -9.57
CA LEU A 28 -52.15 3.01 -8.86
C LEU A 28 -50.73 2.70 -9.42
N ALA A 29 -50.22 3.59 -10.25
CA ALA A 29 -48.83 3.59 -10.68
C ALA A 29 -47.93 3.90 -9.48
N PHE A 30 -47.41 2.87 -8.81
CA PHE A 30 -46.25 3.07 -7.96
C PHE A 30 -45.04 3.38 -8.84
N ALA A 31 -44.72 4.67 -8.92
CA ALA A 31 -43.47 5.12 -9.49
C ALA A 31 -42.31 4.57 -8.60
N VAL A 32 -41.73 3.43 -8.98
CA VAL A 32 -40.47 2.96 -8.44
C VAL A 32 -39.42 3.97 -8.91
N ARG A 33 -39.07 4.94 -8.05
CA ARG A 33 -37.89 5.78 -8.25
C ARG A 33 -36.68 4.84 -8.27
N PRO A 34 -35.88 4.83 -9.34
CA PRO A 34 -34.59 4.15 -9.27
C PRO A 34 -33.75 4.88 -8.22
N TRP A 35 -33.45 4.19 -7.14
CA TRP A 35 -32.44 4.66 -6.20
C TRP A 35 -31.14 4.80 -6.97
N ALA A 36 -30.78 6.03 -7.28
CA ALA A 36 -29.46 6.35 -7.73
C ALA A 36 -28.50 5.85 -6.64
N ARG A 37 -27.79 4.77 -6.92
CA ARG A 37 -26.59 4.40 -6.16
C ARG A 37 -25.64 5.58 -6.32
N ALA A 38 -25.61 6.45 -5.33
CA ALA A 38 -24.53 7.39 -5.18
C ALA A 38 -23.25 6.56 -5.08
N SER A 39 -22.41 6.62 -6.10
CA SER A 39 -21.06 6.07 -6.10
C SER A 39 -20.21 6.92 -5.13
N SER A 40 -20.19 6.52 -3.86
CA SER A 40 -19.41 7.19 -2.80
C SER A 40 -17.93 6.80 -2.79
N GLN A 41 -17.40 6.24 -3.88
CA GLN A 41 -16.00 5.79 -3.94
C GLN A 41 -15.01 6.77 -4.57
N ALA A 42 -15.44 7.74 -5.35
CA ALA A 42 -14.53 8.70 -5.97
C ALA A 42 -13.83 9.66 -4.99
N PRO A 43 -14.50 10.25 -3.97
CA PRO A 43 -13.83 11.18 -3.05
C PRO A 43 -12.71 10.53 -2.23
N ALA A 44 -12.87 9.29 -1.80
CA ALA A 44 -11.88 8.62 -0.94
C ALA A 44 -10.57 8.25 -1.67
N ALA A 45 -10.62 8.03 -2.97
CA ALA A 45 -9.43 7.72 -3.78
C ALA A 45 -8.64 9.00 -4.13
N GLU A 46 -9.34 10.10 -4.44
CA GLU A 46 -8.73 11.41 -4.69
C GLU A 46 -8.07 11.96 -3.41
N ASP A 47 -8.72 11.85 -2.27
CA ASP A 47 -8.15 12.22 -0.96
C ASP A 47 -6.89 11.41 -0.65
N GLY A 48 -6.84 10.13 -1.01
CA GLY A 48 -5.68 9.27 -0.82
C GLY A 48 -4.48 9.69 -1.66
N ALA A 49 -4.69 10.01 -2.93
CA ALA A 49 -3.62 10.44 -3.84
C ALA A 49 -3.03 11.80 -3.41
N ALA A 50 -3.87 12.77 -3.08
CA ALA A 50 -3.45 14.08 -2.59
C ALA A 50 -2.67 13.97 -1.27
N LEU A 51 -3.09 13.07 -0.37
CA LEU A 51 -2.40 12.81 0.89
C LEU A 51 -0.99 12.27 0.65
N LEU A 52 -0.83 11.25 -0.21
CA LEU A 52 0.48 10.68 -0.54
C LEU A 52 1.39 11.70 -1.22
N GLU A 53 0.84 12.52 -2.11
CA GLU A 53 1.59 13.59 -2.77
C GLU A 53 2.13 14.59 -1.75
N GLY A 54 1.33 14.96 -0.74
CA GLY A 54 1.80 15.77 0.38
C GLY A 54 2.99 15.14 1.10
N TYR A 55 2.93 13.85 1.44
CA TYR A 55 4.04 13.14 2.10
C TYR A 55 5.29 13.02 1.23
N ARG A 56 5.18 12.95 -0.09
CA ARG A 56 6.33 12.93 -1.02
C ARG A 56 7.12 14.24 -1.04
N HIS A 57 6.49 15.34 -0.65
CA HIS A 57 7.09 16.68 -0.68
C HIS A 57 7.64 17.16 0.67
N VAL A 58 7.40 16.45 1.77
CA VAL A 58 7.91 16.79 3.11
C VAL A 58 9.10 15.92 3.46
N GLU A 59 10.08 16.45 4.17
CA GLU A 59 11.19 15.68 4.74
C GLU A 59 10.67 14.65 5.75
N VAL A 60 11.20 13.42 5.72
CA VAL A 60 10.80 12.35 6.65
C VAL A 60 11.11 12.72 8.11
N ALA A 61 12.14 13.51 8.34
CA ALA A 61 12.44 14.08 9.66
C ALA A 61 11.27 14.92 10.20
N SER A 62 10.72 15.83 9.38
CA SER A 62 9.55 16.64 9.76
C SER A 62 8.30 15.80 10.01
N VAL A 63 8.13 14.70 9.27
CA VAL A 63 7.02 13.73 9.51
C VAL A 63 7.21 13.05 10.87
N SER A 64 8.43 12.61 11.19
CA SER A 64 8.76 11.99 12.48
C SER A 64 8.49 12.92 13.66
N ASP A 65 8.95 14.17 13.57
CA ASP A 65 8.74 15.19 14.60
C ASP A 65 7.24 15.49 14.81
N ALA A 66 6.50 15.63 13.71
CA ALA A 66 5.06 15.87 13.76
C ALA A 66 4.29 14.71 14.41
N GLU A 67 4.65 13.45 14.08
CA GLU A 67 4.05 12.25 14.69
C GLU A 67 4.35 12.21 16.20
N GLU A 68 5.61 12.43 16.60
CA GLU A 68 6.00 12.42 18.02
C GLU A 68 5.32 13.55 18.78
N GLN A 69 5.24 14.76 18.21
CA GLN A 69 4.57 15.90 18.84
C GLN A 69 3.07 15.68 19.04
N LEU A 70 2.39 15.08 18.06
CA LEU A 70 0.94 14.86 18.10
C LEU A 70 0.51 13.68 18.95
N THR A 71 1.32 12.63 18.99
CA THR A 71 0.91 11.34 19.56
C THR A 71 1.79 10.85 20.71
N GLY A 72 2.97 11.43 20.90
CA GLY A 72 4.00 10.97 21.83
C GLY A 72 4.66 9.64 21.44
N ARG A 73 4.38 9.13 20.22
CA ARG A 73 4.90 7.84 19.75
C ARG A 73 6.11 8.02 18.83
N LYS A 74 7.07 7.14 18.99
CA LYS A 74 8.20 7.00 18.04
C LYS A 74 7.84 6.01 16.95
N MET A 75 7.54 6.54 15.77
CA MET A 75 7.05 5.75 14.63
C MET A 75 8.08 5.66 13.49
N TYR A 76 9.36 5.93 13.78
CA TYR A 76 10.47 5.74 12.84
C TYR A 76 11.21 4.43 13.10
N MET A 77 11.66 3.80 12.02
CA MET A 77 12.49 2.59 12.06
C MET A 77 13.91 2.92 12.49
N THR A 78 14.68 1.94 12.97
CA THR A 78 16.02 2.19 13.49
C THR A 78 16.99 2.56 12.36
N HIS A 79 18.15 3.07 12.75
CA HIS A 79 19.24 3.40 11.81
C HIS A 79 19.75 2.21 10.98
N ARG A 80 19.32 0.98 11.28
CA ARG A 80 19.64 -0.22 10.48
C ARG A 80 18.81 -0.31 9.20
N MET A 81 17.59 0.24 9.20
CA MET A 81 16.74 0.28 8.02
C MET A 81 17.26 1.36 7.05
N ARG A 82 17.92 0.92 5.98
CA ARG A 82 18.62 1.82 5.05
C ARG A 82 18.15 1.67 3.60
N PRO A 83 18.17 2.76 2.83
CA PRO A 83 17.92 2.67 1.39
C PRO A 83 19.06 1.89 0.70
N ILE A 84 18.68 1.02 -0.23
CA ILE A 84 19.66 0.30 -1.06
C ILE A 84 20.35 1.25 -2.05
N PHE A 85 19.66 2.32 -2.42
CA PHE A 85 20.18 3.45 -3.18
C PHE A 85 19.36 4.70 -2.85
N ALA A 86 19.91 5.88 -3.13
CA ALA A 86 19.25 7.16 -2.85
C ALA A 86 17.86 7.23 -3.49
N THR A 87 16.83 7.40 -2.67
CA THR A 87 15.43 7.42 -3.10
C THR A 87 14.54 8.10 -2.07
N LYS A 88 13.34 8.53 -2.48
CA LYS A 88 12.29 9.06 -1.63
C LYS A 88 10.94 8.53 -2.13
N PHE A 89 10.06 8.13 -1.24
CA PHE A 89 8.69 7.74 -1.59
C PHE A 89 7.73 7.91 -0.41
N ALA A 90 6.43 7.90 -0.71
CA ALA A 90 5.37 7.66 0.26
C ALA A 90 4.29 6.80 -0.39
N GLY A 91 3.68 5.89 0.39
CA GLY A 91 2.61 5.02 -0.07
C GLY A 91 1.88 4.32 1.06
N PHE A 92 0.86 3.54 0.71
CA PHE A 92 0.05 2.78 1.67
C PHE A 92 0.68 1.41 1.93
N ALA A 93 0.81 1.02 3.19
CA ALA A 93 1.40 -0.24 3.58
C ALA A 93 0.58 -1.45 3.10
N VAL A 94 1.26 -2.40 2.47
CA VAL A 94 0.84 -3.79 2.27
C VAL A 94 1.77 -4.65 3.09
N THR A 95 1.31 -5.17 4.21
CA THR A 95 2.15 -5.89 5.17
C THR A 95 2.23 -7.37 4.87
N VAL A 96 3.41 -7.97 5.07
CA VAL A 96 3.67 -9.40 4.91
C VAL A 96 4.57 -9.92 6.02
N LEU A 97 4.24 -11.09 6.55
CA LEU A 97 5.04 -11.78 7.55
C LEU A 97 5.52 -13.14 7.02
N LEU A 98 6.82 -13.36 7.10
CA LEU A 98 7.45 -14.67 6.92
C LEU A 98 7.95 -15.19 8.25
N LYS A 99 7.62 -16.44 8.59
CA LYS A 99 8.12 -17.13 9.76
C LYS A 99 9.21 -18.12 9.39
N LYS A 100 10.21 -18.24 10.26
CA LYS A 100 11.31 -19.17 10.11
C LYS A 100 10.81 -20.60 10.28
N GLU A 101 10.82 -21.36 9.19
CA GLU A 101 10.38 -22.75 9.15
C GLU A 101 11.06 -23.46 7.99
N ALA A 102 11.97 -24.38 8.30
CA ALA A 102 12.58 -25.23 7.29
C ALA A 102 11.51 -26.15 6.66
N ASN A 103 11.41 -26.15 5.34
CA ASN A 103 10.38 -26.90 4.63
C ASN A 103 10.78 -27.21 3.18
N ASP A 104 10.13 -28.24 2.61
CA ASP A 104 10.25 -28.61 1.20
C ASP A 104 8.93 -28.33 0.42
N ASP A 105 8.03 -27.53 0.98
CA ASP A 105 6.77 -27.17 0.35
C ASP A 105 7.02 -26.11 -0.75
N PRO A 106 6.79 -26.43 -2.03
CA PRO A 106 6.99 -25.48 -3.13
C PRO A 106 6.03 -24.28 -3.06
N ASN A 107 4.97 -24.36 -2.26
CA ASN A 107 3.97 -23.31 -2.09
C ASN A 107 4.16 -22.48 -0.82
N ALA A 108 5.18 -22.77 -0.02
CA ALA A 108 5.39 -22.16 1.29
C ALA A 108 5.39 -20.62 1.26
N LEU A 109 5.78 -20.02 0.15
CA LEU A 109 5.90 -18.56 -0.03
C LEU A 109 4.87 -17.95 -0.99
N ASN A 110 3.89 -18.72 -1.51
CA ASN A 110 2.93 -18.24 -2.50
C ASN A 110 2.11 -17.03 -2.01
N GLY A 111 1.80 -16.98 -0.71
CA GLY A 111 1.04 -15.87 -0.15
C GLY A 111 1.75 -14.52 -0.22
N MET A 112 3.10 -14.50 -0.14
CA MET A 112 3.85 -13.24 -0.29
C MET A 112 3.80 -12.72 -1.74
N LEU A 113 3.77 -13.62 -2.74
CA LEU A 113 3.63 -13.26 -4.15
C LEU A 113 2.20 -12.77 -4.43
N ALA A 114 1.20 -13.47 -3.89
CA ALA A 114 -0.20 -13.06 -4.00
C ALA A 114 -0.45 -11.67 -3.40
N ALA A 115 0.24 -11.29 -2.32
CA ALA A 115 0.15 -9.95 -1.75
C ALA A 115 0.65 -8.86 -2.71
N ILE A 116 1.65 -9.15 -3.54
CA ILE A 116 2.10 -8.24 -4.61
C ILE A 116 1.03 -8.15 -5.69
N ASP A 117 0.51 -9.30 -6.16
CA ASP A 117 -0.47 -9.34 -7.25
C ASP A 117 -1.81 -8.67 -6.88
N GLN A 118 -2.17 -8.64 -5.61
CA GLN A 118 -3.37 -8.00 -5.08
C GLN A 118 -3.16 -6.53 -4.67
N GLY A 119 -1.91 -6.09 -4.54
CA GLY A 119 -1.57 -4.74 -4.13
C GLY A 119 -1.99 -3.70 -5.17
N ALA A 120 -2.39 -2.54 -4.72
CA ALA A 120 -2.77 -1.41 -5.56
C ALA A 120 -1.55 -0.55 -5.94
N LYS A 121 -1.72 0.32 -6.94
CA LYS A 121 -0.79 1.42 -7.21
C LYS A 121 -0.53 2.22 -5.92
N ASP A 122 0.67 2.78 -5.82
CA ASP A 122 1.14 3.55 -4.66
C ASP A 122 1.21 2.76 -3.34
N SER A 123 1.17 1.42 -3.40
CA SER A 123 1.45 0.58 -2.22
C SER A 123 2.93 0.58 -1.86
N VAL A 124 3.22 0.44 -0.57
CA VAL A 124 4.55 0.10 -0.06
C VAL A 124 4.51 -1.31 0.50
N TYR A 125 5.34 -2.19 -0.03
CA TYR A 125 5.43 -3.56 0.43
C TYR A 125 6.28 -3.64 1.69
N VAL A 126 5.66 -3.86 2.85
CA VAL A 126 6.33 -3.95 4.15
C VAL A 126 6.42 -5.41 4.56
N MET A 127 7.60 -6.00 4.45
CA MET A 127 7.84 -7.40 4.78
C MET A 127 8.68 -7.54 6.03
N VAL A 128 8.23 -8.38 6.94
CA VAL A 128 9.00 -8.85 8.10
C VAL A 128 9.44 -10.29 7.86
N VAL A 129 10.75 -10.51 7.92
CA VAL A 129 11.38 -11.84 7.87
C VAL A 129 11.85 -12.17 9.29
N GLU A 130 11.14 -13.06 9.98
CA GLU A 130 11.44 -13.42 11.37
C GLU A 130 12.90 -13.89 11.54
N ASP A 131 13.68 -13.20 12.37
CA ASP A 131 15.12 -13.45 12.56
C ASP A 131 15.94 -13.49 11.25
N GLY A 132 15.50 -12.73 10.25
CA GLY A 132 15.97 -12.83 8.87
C GLY A 132 17.04 -11.82 8.45
N VAL A 133 17.90 -11.32 9.37
CA VAL A 133 18.91 -10.29 9.03
C VAL A 133 19.82 -10.76 7.87
N ASP A 134 20.23 -12.02 7.87
CA ASP A 134 21.08 -12.62 6.84
C ASP A 134 20.29 -13.44 5.80
N ILE A 135 18.99 -13.18 5.67
CA ILE A 135 18.11 -13.85 4.72
C ILE A 135 17.48 -12.82 3.76
N ALA A 136 17.66 -13.05 2.45
CA ALA A 136 16.98 -12.22 1.45
C ALA A 136 15.50 -12.58 1.40
N GLY A 137 14.66 -11.67 1.90
CA GLY A 137 13.19 -11.75 1.79
C GLY A 137 12.68 -11.39 0.39
N MET A 138 13.43 -10.55 -0.35
CA MET A 138 13.09 -10.20 -1.72
C MET A 138 14.31 -10.05 -2.63
N GLY A 139 14.06 -10.07 -3.93
CA GLY A 139 15.05 -9.86 -4.98
C GLY A 139 14.43 -9.30 -6.25
N GLY A 140 15.15 -9.42 -7.36
CA GLY A 140 14.82 -8.80 -8.64
C GLY A 140 13.43 -9.15 -9.20
N LEU A 141 12.97 -10.40 -9.09
CA LEU A 141 11.67 -10.82 -9.60
C LEU A 141 10.52 -10.10 -8.89
N MET A 142 10.56 -10.07 -7.55
CA MET A 142 9.53 -9.38 -6.76
C MET A 142 9.58 -7.87 -7.01
N GLY A 143 10.78 -7.27 -7.05
CA GLY A 143 10.95 -5.86 -7.38
C GLY A 143 10.41 -5.50 -8.76
N THR A 144 10.59 -6.37 -9.77
CA THR A 144 10.02 -6.18 -11.11
C THR A 144 8.49 -6.22 -11.09
N ALA A 145 7.91 -7.18 -10.36
CA ALA A 145 6.45 -7.30 -10.25
C ALA A 145 5.85 -6.06 -9.57
N MET A 146 6.44 -5.61 -8.47
CA MET A 146 6.01 -4.40 -7.76
C MET A 146 6.18 -3.14 -8.62
N TYR A 147 7.30 -2.99 -9.32
CA TYR A 147 7.53 -1.89 -10.26
C TYR A 147 6.47 -1.84 -11.36
N ALA A 148 6.19 -2.99 -12.00
CA ALA A 148 5.17 -3.10 -13.05
C ALA A 148 3.75 -2.78 -12.56
N ARG A 149 3.48 -2.93 -11.26
CA ARG A 149 2.21 -2.61 -10.60
C ARG A 149 2.20 -1.23 -9.96
N GLU A 150 3.21 -0.40 -10.23
CA GLU A 150 3.33 0.96 -9.72
C GLU A 150 3.32 1.07 -8.19
N PHE A 151 3.92 0.08 -7.50
CA PHE A 151 4.20 0.23 -6.07
C PHE A 151 5.17 1.38 -5.85
N ALA A 152 4.99 2.14 -4.76
CA ALA A 152 5.87 3.25 -4.41
C ALA A 152 7.26 2.77 -3.93
N GLY A 153 7.34 1.58 -3.33
CA GLY A 153 8.59 1.01 -2.85
C GLY A 153 8.40 -0.24 -1.98
N ALA A 154 9.49 -0.69 -1.37
CA ALA A 154 9.47 -1.80 -0.42
C ALA A 154 10.33 -1.51 0.81
N VAL A 155 9.90 -2.00 1.97
CA VAL A 155 10.61 -1.96 3.26
C VAL A 155 10.71 -3.39 3.77
N ILE A 156 11.92 -3.90 3.93
CA ILE A 156 12.21 -5.29 4.26
C ILE A 156 12.95 -5.38 5.60
N ASP A 157 12.26 -5.81 6.64
CA ASP A 157 12.89 -6.19 7.91
C ASP A 157 13.56 -7.55 7.74
N GLY A 158 14.72 -7.50 7.11
CA GLY A 158 15.52 -8.61 6.64
C GLY A 158 16.50 -8.18 5.56
N GLY A 159 17.11 -9.14 4.88
CA GLY A 159 18.01 -8.89 3.76
C GLY A 159 17.28 -8.76 2.41
N VAL A 160 18.00 -8.21 1.43
CA VAL A 160 17.60 -8.18 0.01
C VAL A 160 18.73 -8.61 -0.89
N ARG A 161 18.42 -9.06 -2.11
CA ARG A 161 19.40 -9.43 -3.14
C ARG A 161 19.08 -8.77 -4.49
N ASP A 162 19.89 -9.02 -5.50
CA ASP A 162 19.73 -8.47 -6.87
C ASP A 162 19.72 -6.94 -6.92
N THR A 163 20.42 -6.29 -6.00
CA THR A 163 20.35 -4.83 -5.77
C THR A 163 20.81 -4.00 -6.96
N ALA A 164 21.77 -4.49 -7.77
CA ALA A 164 22.18 -3.84 -9.01
C ALA A 164 21.03 -3.75 -10.01
N TYR A 165 20.20 -4.79 -10.09
CA TYR A 165 19.02 -4.81 -10.94
C TYR A 165 17.90 -3.91 -10.40
N LEU A 166 17.62 -3.97 -9.10
CA LEU A 166 16.65 -3.08 -8.43
C LEU A 166 17.00 -1.60 -8.67
N LYS A 167 18.29 -1.25 -8.53
CA LYS A 167 18.78 0.09 -8.85
C LYS A 167 18.60 0.45 -10.33
N LYS A 168 18.88 -0.51 -11.25
CA LYS A 168 18.72 -0.31 -12.70
C LYS A 168 17.28 0.02 -13.09
N ILE A 169 16.29 -0.66 -12.50
CA ILE A 169 14.86 -0.40 -12.77
C ILE A 169 14.31 0.79 -11.96
N GLY A 170 15.10 1.34 -11.04
CA GLY A 170 14.69 2.48 -10.19
C GLY A 170 13.65 2.12 -9.13
N PHE A 171 13.50 0.84 -8.75
CA PHE A 171 12.52 0.44 -7.74
C PHE A 171 13.07 0.67 -6.32
N PRO A 172 12.47 1.59 -5.52
CA PRO A 172 12.96 1.94 -4.19
C PRO A 172 12.85 0.78 -3.20
N VAL A 173 13.94 0.48 -2.49
CA VAL A 173 13.98 -0.57 -1.46
C VAL A 173 14.76 -0.10 -0.25
N TYR A 174 14.19 -0.30 0.94
CA TYR A 174 14.84 -0.17 2.26
C TYR A 174 14.95 -1.55 2.88
N ALA A 175 16.10 -1.86 3.49
CA ALA A 175 16.34 -3.15 4.10
C ALA A 175 17.36 -3.06 5.23
N LEU A 176 17.45 -4.10 6.07
CA LEU A 176 18.49 -4.23 7.11
C LEU A 176 19.86 -4.58 6.52
N GLY A 177 19.90 -5.13 5.30
CA GLY A 177 21.17 -5.51 4.67
C GLY A 177 21.02 -6.06 3.26
N ILE A 178 22.17 -6.30 2.62
CA ILE A 178 22.27 -6.92 1.30
C ILE A 178 22.94 -8.26 1.48
N VAL A 179 22.26 -9.36 1.12
CA VAL A 179 22.76 -10.72 1.28
C VAL A 179 22.36 -11.58 0.07
N PRO A 180 23.24 -12.50 -0.44
CA PRO A 180 22.94 -13.31 -1.61
C PRO A 180 22.13 -14.59 -1.29
N SER A 181 21.50 -14.66 -0.12
CA SER A 181 20.77 -15.82 0.38
C SER A 181 19.35 -15.92 -0.19
N THR A 182 18.53 -16.82 0.32
CA THR A 182 17.15 -17.01 -0.08
C THR A 182 16.27 -17.38 1.12
N SER A 183 15.01 -16.97 1.09
CA SER A 183 13.98 -17.44 2.03
C SER A 183 13.35 -18.77 1.63
N VAL A 184 13.54 -19.23 0.39
CA VAL A 184 13.03 -20.53 -0.11
C VAL A 184 13.64 -21.68 0.71
N HIS A 185 12.80 -22.63 1.12
CA HIS A 185 13.08 -23.75 2.00
C HIS A 185 13.41 -23.40 3.47
N HIS A 186 13.55 -22.10 3.80
CA HIS A 186 13.92 -21.64 5.13
C HIS A 186 12.78 -20.93 5.85
N TYR A 187 11.78 -20.43 5.10
CA TYR A 187 10.67 -19.64 5.62
C TYR A 187 9.34 -20.08 5.03
N ARG A 188 8.28 -19.80 5.80
CA ARG A 188 6.89 -19.95 5.38
C ARG A 188 6.16 -18.62 5.48
N PHE A 189 5.30 -18.34 4.51
CA PHE A 189 4.36 -17.24 4.58
C PHE A 189 3.39 -17.42 5.75
N ALA A 190 3.30 -16.44 6.64
CA ALA A 190 2.44 -16.46 7.82
C ALA A 190 1.20 -15.58 7.69
N GLY A 191 1.24 -14.57 6.83
CA GLY A 191 0.10 -13.70 6.58
C GLY A 191 0.44 -12.45 5.79
N ALA A 192 -0.58 -11.89 5.12
CA ALA A 192 -0.54 -10.58 4.50
C ALA A 192 -1.67 -9.70 5.02
N ASN A 193 -1.50 -8.38 4.96
CA ASN A 193 -2.45 -7.38 5.45
C ASN A 193 -2.83 -7.57 6.94
N ILE A 194 -1.91 -8.12 7.72
CA ILE A 194 -1.99 -8.24 9.18
C ILE A 194 -1.05 -7.23 9.83
N PRO A 195 -1.29 -6.81 11.08
CA PRO A 195 -0.31 -6.01 11.81
C PRO A 195 1.02 -6.75 11.93
N VAL A 196 2.12 -6.05 11.61
CA VAL A 196 3.48 -6.57 11.74
C VAL A 196 4.34 -5.60 12.55
N LYS A 197 5.42 -6.10 13.16
CA LYS A 197 6.41 -5.26 13.81
C LYS A 197 7.66 -5.22 12.95
N CYS A 198 7.83 -4.15 12.16
CA CYS A 198 8.93 -3.96 11.22
C CYS A 198 10.00 -3.07 11.85
N ASP A 199 11.20 -3.59 12.06
CA ASP A 199 12.34 -2.93 12.73
C ASP A 199 11.93 -2.11 13.97
N GLY A 200 11.09 -2.72 14.81
CA GLY A 200 10.61 -2.13 16.07
C GLY A 200 9.32 -1.34 15.99
N VAL A 201 8.83 -0.98 14.81
CA VAL A 201 7.61 -0.19 14.58
C VAL A 201 6.43 -1.10 14.21
N GLU A 202 5.27 -0.91 14.85
CA GLU A 202 4.04 -1.57 14.44
C GLU A 202 3.51 -0.92 13.15
N VAL A 203 3.27 -1.74 12.13
CA VAL A 203 2.73 -1.33 10.82
C VAL A 203 1.46 -2.11 10.54
N LYS A 204 0.39 -1.40 10.21
CA LYS A 204 -0.89 -1.98 9.77
C LYS A 204 -1.09 -1.73 8.28
N SER A 205 -1.78 -2.64 7.62
CA SER A 205 -2.17 -2.42 6.21
C SER A 205 -2.96 -1.11 6.07
N GLY A 206 -2.56 -0.30 5.10
CA GLY A 206 -3.15 1.01 4.83
C GLY A 206 -2.54 2.19 5.62
N ASP A 207 -1.63 1.96 6.57
CA ASP A 207 -0.83 3.04 7.16
C ASP A 207 0.03 3.72 6.09
N ILE A 208 0.38 4.99 6.29
CA ILE A 208 1.32 5.68 5.42
C ILE A 208 2.75 5.26 5.79
N VAL A 209 3.52 4.87 4.79
CA VAL A 209 4.96 4.65 4.92
C VAL A 209 5.67 5.69 4.08
N ALA A 210 6.40 6.58 4.73
CA ALA A 210 7.22 7.60 4.09
C ALA A 210 8.70 7.31 4.33
N ALA A 211 9.53 7.48 3.30
CA ALA A 211 10.95 7.16 3.35
C ALA A 211 11.78 8.10 2.49
N ASP A 212 12.95 8.51 2.99
CA ASP A 212 13.99 9.25 2.29
C ASP A 212 15.39 8.84 2.77
N GLN A 213 16.44 9.66 2.53
CA GLN A 213 17.82 9.33 2.90
C GLN A 213 18.01 9.11 4.41
N ASP A 214 17.19 9.73 5.25
CA ASP A 214 17.29 9.64 6.71
C ASP A 214 16.72 8.34 7.25
N GLY A 215 15.71 7.77 6.59
CA GLY A 215 15.13 6.49 7.00
C GLY A 215 13.68 6.30 6.59
N VAL A 216 12.95 5.58 7.43
CA VAL A 216 11.55 5.21 7.21
C VAL A 216 10.71 5.61 8.42
N VAL A 217 9.60 6.30 8.17
CA VAL A 217 8.57 6.64 9.17
C VAL A 217 7.24 6.01 8.77
N VAL A 218 6.51 5.53 9.75
CA VAL A 218 5.16 5.00 9.58
C VAL A 218 4.17 5.94 10.25
N VAL A 219 3.11 6.34 9.55
CA VAL A 219 2.04 7.16 10.11
C VAL A 219 0.74 6.38 10.06
N PRO A 220 0.11 6.09 11.22
CA PRO A 220 -1.19 5.45 11.27
C PRO A 220 -2.21 6.19 10.39
N ARG A 221 -3.00 5.45 9.63
CA ARG A 221 -3.97 6.03 8.68
C ARG A 221 -4.90 7.06 9.32
N ALA A 222 -5.28 6.84 10.58
CA ALA A 222 -6.18 7.72 11.32
C ALA A 222 -5.57 9.10 11.64
N ASP A 223 -4.24 9.17 11.76
CA ASP A 223 -3.50 10.39 12.13
C ASP A 223 -2.96 11.12 10.89
N ALA A 224 -2.98 10.48 9.72
CA ALA A 224 -2.24 10.87 8.53
C ALA A 224 -2.49 12.32 8.07
N GLN A 225 -3.72 12.82 8.06
CA GLN A 225 -4.02 14.20 7.67
C GLN A 225 -3.45 15.22 8.65
N LYS A 226 -3.55 14.95 9.95
CA LYS A 226 -3.08 15.87 11.01
C LYS A 226 -1.56 15.91 11.04
N VAL A 227 -0.93 14.74 10.91
CA VAL A 227 0.54 14.62 10.86
C VAL A 227 1.08 15.34 9.63
N LEU A 228 0.48 15.13 8.44
CA LEU A 228 0.91 15.82 7.23
C LEU A 228 0.83 17.34 7.37
N ALA A 229 -0.29 17.86 7.87
CA ALA A 229 -0.46 19.31 8.02
C ALA A 229 0.58 19.93 8.96
N LEU A 230 0.90 19.26 10.08
CA LEU A 230 1.93 19.71 11.01
C LEU A 230 3.33 19.56 10.41
N ALA A 231 3.62 18.43 9.75
CA ALA A 231 4.91 18.21 9.09
C ALA A 231 5.20 19.24 8.01
N GLN A 232 4.20 19.63 7.21
CA GLN A 232 4.33 20.69 6.21
C GLN A 232 4.64 22.05 6.83
N ASP A 233 4.01 22.41 7.95
CA ASP A 233 4.33 23.65 8.68
C ASP A 233 5.75 23.64 9.24
N MET A 234 6.17 22.49 9.80
CA MET A 234 7.52 22.32 10.34
C MET A 234 8.57 22.41 9.22
N ASP A 235 8.38 21.68 8.14
CA ASP A 235 9.27 21.64 6.98
C ASP A 235 9.43 23.04 6.33
N PHE A 236 8.33 23.76 6.17
CA PHE A 236 8.33 25.14 5.66
C PHE A 236 9.12 26.09 6.57
N LYS A 237 8.93 26.01 7.89
CA LYS A 237 9.67 26.85 8.84
C LYS A 237 11.17 26.56 8.78
N GLU A 238 11.54 25.28 8.78
CA GLU A 238 12.94 24.86 8.74
C GLU A 238 13.65 25.33 7.47
N HIS A 239 13.05 25.09 6.30
CA HIS A 239 13.62 25.58 5.03
C HIS A 239 13.71 27.10 4.98
N SER A 240 12.78 27.83 5.59
CA SER A 240 12.84 29.28 5.71
C SER A 240 14.01 29.75 6.61
N MET A 241 14.38 28.94 7.61
CA MET A 241 15.49 29.25 8.52
C MET A 241 16.85 29.12 7.82
N TYR A 242 17.04 28.21 6.88
CA TYR A 242 18.33 27.98 6.22
C TYR A 242 18.89 29.27 5.58
N ALA A 243 18.10 29.94 4.74
CA ALA A 243 18.50 31.20 4.13
C ALA A 243 18.72 32.31 5.15
N TYR A 244 17.96 32.31 6.25
CA TYR A 244 18.12 33.29 7.31
C TYR A 244 19.41 33.07 8.10
N ILE A 245 19.74 31.81 8.44
CA ILE A 245 20.98 31.41 9.09
C ILE A 245 22.17 31.76 8.21
N GLU A 246 22.12 31.45 6.92
CA GLU A 246 23.18 31.78 5.95
C GLU A 246 23.46 33.27 5.91
N LYS A 247 22.45 34.12 5.95
CA LYS A 247 22.55 35.57 5.93
C LYS A 247 23.12 36.12 7.22
N LEU A 248 22.63 35.68 8.37
CA LEU A 248 23.00 36.25 9.68
C LEU A 248 24.18 35.56 10.35
N LYS A 249 24.53 34.33 9.89
CA LYS A 249 25.53 33.46 10.51
C LYS A 249 25.20 33.14 11.98
N SER A 250 23.91 33.12 12.32
CA SER A 250 23.41 32.89 13.66
C SER A 250 22.14 31.97 13.63
N ILE A 251 22.25 30.80 14.23
CA ILE A 251 21.11 29.88 14.45
C ILE A 251 20.17 30.42 15.54
N GLU A 252 20.74 31.06 16.59
CA GLU A 252 19.93 31.60 17.68
C GLU A 252 18.93 32.66 17.19
N GLU A 253 19.35 33.54 16.31
CA GLU A 253 18.48 34.57 15.74
C GLU A 253 17.41 33.97 14.81
N ALA A 254 17.73 32.91 14.09
CA ALA A 254 16.75 32.20 13.31
C ALA A 254 15.70 31.52 14.19
N VAL A 255 16.12 30.79 15.25
CA VAL A 255 15.22 30.12 16.21
C VAL A 255 14.32 31.14 16.90
N LYS A 256 14.85 32.28 17.36
CA LYS A 256 14.04 33.36 17.96
C LYS A 256 12.97 33.88 17.00
N LYS A 257 13.30 33.99 15.72
CA LYS A 257 12.38 34.52 14.70
C LYS A 257 11.29 33.52 14.32
N PHE A 258 11.60 32.25 14.11
CA PHE A 258 10.70 31.23 13.57
C PHE A 258 10.08 30.35 14.64
N GLY A 259 10.61 30.39 15.89
CA GLY A 259 10.04 29.70 17.05
C GLY A 259 10.16 28.18 16.98
N ARG A 260 11.16 27.66 16.28
CA ARG A 260 11.44 26.23 16.14
C ARG A 260 12.91 25.93 16.34
N LEU A 261 13.21 24.85 17.04
CA LEU A 261 14.45 24.10 17.03
C LEU A 261 14.09 22.64 16.82
#